data_f2faaf9009396b36dc532f67de909286
#
_entry.id   f2faaf9009396b36dc532f67de909286
#
_cell.length_a   1.000
_cell.length_b   1.000
_cell.length_c   1.000
_cell.angle_alpha   90.00
_cell.angle_beta   90.00
_cell.angle_gamma   90.00
#
_symmetry.space_group_name_H-M   'P 1'
#
loop_
_entity.id
_entity.type
_entity.pdbx_description
1 polymer ?
#
loop_
_entity_poly.entity_id
_entity_poly.type
_entity_poly.pdbx_seq_one_letter_code
_entity_poly.pdbx_strand_id
1 'polypeptide(L)'
;MATTTKAQQSEPALARVLYEFTHINDTLQPDKPHKEEMVLYIGQHASLYGSNTGEQINQQIQKQLEDPSFDGNLTITGSGRTTQESYYAKPGTQAFKQLSRVAGETYLVDKDYPAIDWHVSDETKEIGGYTAQRATGRFKGREYTAWFTTEVPFQAGPWKLQGLPGLILEAEDSREEVVFRYAGFETFEESEAAVLLPDNAIPTTQKALDKLVEAYKRNPQAAHNARSQGTATAGGGSGRPVVRVGAGGGNAMASIDPSRIKSVNVKKDNTQISPVDNNPLELEDNR
;
A
#
# COMPACT_ATOMS: atom_id res chain seq x y z
N MET A 1 -24.43 13.03 28.97
CA MET A 1 -23.31 13.16 28.01
C MET A 1 -23.30 11.89 27.17
N ALA A 2 -23.66 11.98 25.91
CA ALA A 2 -23.66 10.84 25.02
C ALA A 2 -22.21 10.64 24.51
N THR A 3 -21.59 9.57 24.93
CA THR A 3 -20.33 9.08 24.36
C THR A 3 -20.62 8.58 22.94
N THR A 4 -20.33 9.39 21.96
CA THR A 4 -20.34 8.96 20.55
C THR A 4 -19.20 7.96 20.38
N THR A 5 -19.52 6.68 20.46
CA THR A 5 -18.60 5.61 20.03
C THR A 5 -18.34 5.84 18.56
N LYS A 6 -17.11 6.24 18.22
CA LYS A 6 -16.68 6.35 16.82
C LYS A 6 -16.74 4.93 16.26
N ALA A 7 -17.76 4.63 15.47
CA ALA A 7 -17.88 3.34 14.82
C ALA A 7 -16.61 3.14 13.97
N GLN A 8 -15.90 2.07 14.23
CA GLN A 8 -14.75 1.64 13.46
C GLN A 8 -15.17 1.55 11.99
N GLN A 9 -14.50 2.28 11.11
CA GLN A 9 -14.75 2.19 9.67
C GLN A 9 -14.05 0.93 9.16
N SER A 10 -14.68 -0.20 9.38
CA SER A 10 -14.19 -1.51 9.01
C SER A 10 -15.32 -2.29 8.36
N GLU A 11 -15.03 -2.95 7.25
CA GLU A 11 -15.91 -3.93 6.62
C GLU A 11 -15.10 -5.13 6.12
N PRO A 12 -15.69 -6.34 6.01
CA PRO A 12 -15.02 -7.49 5.42
C PRO A 12 -14.52 -7.17 4.00
N ALA A 13 -13.32 -7.61 3.67
CA ALA A 13 -12.86 -7.62 2.30
C ALA A 13 -13.54 -8.77 1.57
N LEU A 14 -14.12 -8.49 0.41
CA LEU A 14 -14.77 -9.47 -0.47
C LEU A 14 -13.78 -10.04 -1.48
N ALA A 15 -12.78 -9.22 -1.85
CA ALA A 15 -11.76 -9.59 -2.81
C ALA A 15 -10.46 -8.81 -2.60
N ARG A 16 -9.39 -9.29 -3.23
CA ARG A 16 -8.17 -8.51 -3.44
C ARG A 16 -7.70 -8.61 -4.88
N VAL A 17 -7.05 -7.54 -5.32
CA VAL A 17 -6.33 -7.47 -6.60
C VAL A 17 -4.87 -7.21 -6.30
N LEU A 18 -3.99 -7.95 -6.93
CA LEU A 18 -2.55 -7.73 -6.88
C LEU A 18 -2.10 -7.00 -8.15
N TYR A 19 -1.18 -6.06 -7.97
CA TYR A 19 -0.58 -5.30 -9.07
C TYR A 19 0.93 -5.33 -8.96
N GLU A 20 1.61 -5.57 -10.07
CA GLU A 20 3.01 -5.20 -10.23
C GLU A 20 3.09 -3.70 -10.52
N PHE A 21 3.60 -2.95 -9.57
CA PHE A 21 3.83 -1.52 -9.70
C PHE A 21 5.26 -1.26 -10.13
N THR A 22 5.43 -0.43 -11.17
CA THR A 22 6.73 0.05 -11.63
C THR A 22 6.69 1.57 -11.73
N HIS A 23 7.68 2.23 -11.14
CA HIS A 23 7.84 3.67 -11.20
C HIS A 23 9.28 4.05 -11.50
N ILE A 24 9.49 4.73 -12.64
CA ILE A 24 10.77 5.36 -12.97
C ILE A 24 10.87 6.65 -12.13
N ASN A 25 11.29 6.51 -10.88
CA ASN A 25 11.42 7.63 -9.93
C ASN A 25 12.62 8.55 -10.23
N ASP A 26 13.58 8.06 -11.03
CA ASP A 26 14.75 8.82 -11.49
C ASP A 26 14.85 8.73 -13.01
N THR A 27 14.52 9.81 -13.70
CA THR A 27 14.56 9.87 -15.16
C THR A 27 15.98 9.79 -15.73
N LEU A 28 17.01 10.00 -14.91
CA LEU A 28 18.42 9.86 -15.30
C LEU A 28 18.91 8.41 -15.19
N GLN A 29 18.16 7.54 -14.51
CA GLN A 29 18.45 6.11 -14.33
C GLN A 29 17.18 5.25 -14.55
N PRO A 30 16.61 5.29 -15.76
CA PRO A 30 15.32 4.59 -16.03
C PRO A 30 15.44 3.06 -15.96
N ASP A 31 16.64 2.53 -16.02
CA ASP A 31 16.96 1.10 -15.84
C ASP A 31 16.91 0.64 -14.38
N LYS A 32 16.74 1.57 -13.42
CA LYS A 32 16.64 1.30 -11.99
C LYS A 32 15.33 1.79 -11.38
N PRO A 33 14.18 1.37 -11.92
CA PRO A 33 12.89 1.81 -11.42
C PRO A 33 12.60 1.24 -10.02
N HIS A 34 11.74 1.92 -9.29
CA HIS A 34 11.08 1.31 -8.14
C HIS A 34 10.06 0.26 -8.62
N LYS A 35 10.21 -0.98 -8.17
CA LYS A 35 9.28 -2.07 -8.44
C LYS A 35 8.76 -2.63 -7.13
N GLU A 36 7.45 -2.81 -7.04
CA GLU A 36 6.81 -3.30 -5.83
C GLU A 36 5.49 -4.00 -6.18
N GLU A 37 5.14 -5.05 -5.45
CA GLU A 37 3.81 -5.61 -5.52
C GLU A 37 2.87 -4.82 -4.61
N MET A 38 1.77 -4.36 -5.19
CA MET A 38 0.74 -3.61 -4.50
C MET A 38 -0.52 -4.45 -4.38
N VAL A 39 -1.32 -4.18 -3.36
CA VAL A 39 -2.59 -4.85 -3.13
C VAL A 39 -3.72 -3.83 -3.01
N LEU A 40 -4.85 -4.16 -3.63
CA LEU A 40 -6.12 -3.47 -3.48
C LEU A 40 -7.11 -4.43 -2.81
N TYR A 41 -7.43 -4.21 -1.55
CA TYR A 41 -8.53 -4.88 -0.86
C TYR A 41 -9.84 -4.18 -1.19
N ILE A 42 -10.86 -4.95 -1.51
CA ILE A 42 -12.16 -4.45 -1.93
C ILE A 42 -13.23 -5.03 -1.00
N GLY A 43 -13.97 -4.15 -0.33
CA GLY A 43 -15.16 -4.47 0.45
C GLY A 43 -16.43 -4.14 -0.31
N GLN A 44 -17.58 -4.20 0.38
CA GLN A 44 -18.88 -3.88 -0.22
C GLN A 44 -19.00 -2.40 -0.58
N HIS A 45 -18.41 -1.50 0.20
CA HIS A 45 -18.60 -0.06 0.07
C HIS A 45 -17.29 0.72 -0.04
N ALA A 46 -16.18 0.12 0.33
CA ALA A 46 -14.88 0.77 0.39
C ALA A 46 -13.77 -0.12 -0.17
N SER A 47 -12.65 0.50 -0.48
CA SER A 47 -11.42 -0.18 -0.87
C SER A 47 -10.22 0.40 -0.13
N LEU A 48 -9.16 -0.41 -0.02
CA LEU A 48 -7.88 -0.01 0.56
C LEU A 48 -6.74 -0.49 -0.34
N TYR A 49 -6.03 0.45 -0.93
CA TYR A 49 -4.85 0.19 -1.76
C TYR A 49 -3.57 0.47 -0.96
N GLY A 50 -2.57 -0.37 -1.09
CA GLY A 50 -1.27 -0.18 -0.45
C GLY A 50 -0.23 -1.21 -0.86
N SER A 51 0.94 -1.15 -0.23
CA SER A 51 2.02 -2.12 -0.44
C SER A 51 1.64 -3.52 0.05
N ASN A 52 1.95 -4.55 -0.73
CA ASN A 52 1.80 -5.96 -0.33
C ASN A 52 3.04 -6.52 0.37
N THR A 53 4.10 -5.74 0.52
CA THR A 53 5.38 -6.19 1.12
C THR A 53 5.19 -6.80 2.51
N GLY A 54 4.29 -6.23 3.32
CA GLY A 54 4.02 -6.76 4.67
C GLY A 54 3.47 -8.18 4.63
N GLU A 55 2.54 -8.46 3.74
CA GLU A 55 1.95 -9.78 3.56
C GLU A 55 2.96 -10.77 2.98
N GLN A 56 3.75 -10.34 2.00
CA GLN A 56 4.83 -11.17 1.45
C GLN A 56 5.85 -11.58 2.52
N ILE A 57 6.21 -10.67 3.42
CA ILE A 57 7.09 -10.98 4.56
C ILE A 57 6.42 -11.99 5.50
N ASN A 58 5.15 -11.80 5.81
CA ASN A 58 4.40 -12.73 6.66
C ASN A 58 4.37 -14.14 6.04
N GLN A 59 4.09 -14.25 4.76
CA GLN A 59 4.09 -15.54 4.05
C GLN A 59 5.48 -16.20 4.03
N GLN A 60 6.55 -15.42 3.84
CA GLN A 60 7.92 -15.94 3.95
C GLN A 60 8.22 -16.49 5.36
N ILE A 61 7.76 -15.79 6.40
CA ILE A 61 7.93 -16.23 7.78
C ILE A 61 7.15 -17.51 8.03
N GLN A 62 5.86 -17.55 7.68
CA GLN A 62 5.00 -18.71 7.90
C GLN A 62 5.54 -19.95 7.20
N LYS A 63 5.93 -19.82 5.93
CA LYS A 63 6.51 -20.92 5.15
C LYS A 63 7.76 -21.51 5.80
N GLN A 64 8.61 -20.68 6.41
CA GLN A 64 9.81 -21.14 7.11
C GLN A 64 9.48 -21.81 8.45
N LEU A 65 8.47 -21.28 9.19
CA LEU A 65 8.04 -21.84 10.47
C LEU A 65 7.32 -23.19 10.33
N GLU A 66 6.67 -23.42 9.20
CA GLU A 66 5.98 -24.67 8.86
C GLU A 66 6.94 -25.76 8.37
N ASP A 67 8.16 -25.39 7.95
CA ASP A 67 9.17 -26.36 7.54
C ASP A 67 9.65 -27.18 8.75
N PRO A 68 9.51 -28.53 8.73
CA PRO A 68 9.98 -29.38 9.82
C PRO A 68 11.49 -29.29 10.09
N SER A 69 12.27 -28.84 9.09
CA SER A 69 13.72 -28.66 9.21
C SER A 69 14.12 -27.26 9.73
N PHE A 70 13.16 -26.42 10.11
CA PHE A 70 13.44 -25.06 10.58
C PHE A 70 14.31 -25.05 11.83
N ASP A 71 15.49 -24.48 11.71
CA ASP A 71 16.53 -24.45 12.74
C ASP A 71 16.44 -23.24 13.72
N GLY A 72 15.44 -22.37 13.51
CA GLY A 72 15.23 -21.14 14.29
C GLY A 72 15.81 -19.88 13.62
N ASN A 73 16.42 -19.98 12.44
CA ASN A 73 17.01 -18.85 11.73
C ASN A 73 16.09 -18.40 10.60
N LEU A 74 15.37 -17.29 10.80
CA LEU A 74 14.53 -16.71 9.76
C LEU A 74 15.37 -15.95 8.73
N THR A 75 15.06 -16.15 7.45
CA THR A 75 15.59 -15.35 6.35
C THR A 75 14.44 -14.62 5.68
N ILE A 76 14.48 -13.29 5.69
CA ILE A 76 13.50 -12.42 5.03
C ILE A 76 14.18 -11.77 3.85
N THR A 77 13.62 -11.95 2.65
CA THR A 77 14.08 -11.27 1.45
C THR A 77 13.07 -10.20 1.08
N GLY A 78 13.52 -8.97 0.86
CA GLY A 78 12.64 -7.88 0.47
C GLY A 78 13.37 -6.78 -0.28
N SER A 79 12.61 -5.99 -1.04
CA SER A 79 13.12 -4.79 -1.69
C SER A 79 13.54 -3.76 -0.64
N GLY A 80 14.59 -3.03 -0.92
CA GLY A 80 15.14 -2.04 0.02
C GLY A 80 14.26 -0.80 0.18
N ARG A 81 13.21 -0.62 -0.63
CA ARG A 81 12.27 0.52 -0.63
C ARG A 81 10.85 -0.01 -0.70
N THR A 82 10.01 0.46 0.19
CA THR A 82 8.58 0.11 0.26
C THR A 82 7.76 1.38 0.27
N THR A 83 6.68 1.41 -0.50
CA THR A 83 5.70 2.49 -0.51
C THR A 83 5.07 2.64 0.87
N GLN A 84 5.16 3.84 1.46
CA GLN A 84 4.68 4.13 2.81
C GLN A 84 3.26 4.68 2.83
N GLU A 85 2.70 4.98 1.66
CA GLU A 85 1.35 5.49 1.49
C GLU A 85 0.38 4.36 1.16
N SER A 86 -0.83 4.47 1.75
CA SER A 86 -1.99 3.65 1.41
C SER A 86 -3.19 4.55 1.21
N TYR A 87 -4.15 4.12 0.41
CA TYR A 87 -5.31 4.93 0.04
C TYR A 87 -6.61 4.19 0.31
N TYR A 88 -7.42 4.76 1.18
CA TYR A 88 -8.77 4.30 1.46
C TYR A 88 -9.76 5.11 0.62
N ALA A 89 -10.61 4.43 -0.12
CA ALA A 89 -11.64 5.05 -0.95
C ALA A 89 -13.02 4.49 -0.60
N LYS A 90 -14.02 5.38 -0.51
CA LYS A 90 -15.43 5.03 -0.32
C LYS A 90 -16.29 5.81 -1.33
N PRO A 91 -16.49 5.29 -2.54
CA PRO A 91 -17.13 5.99 -3.63
C PRO A 91 -18.51 6.55 -3.29
N GLY A 92 -19.35 5.76 -2.61
CA GLY A 92 -20.72 6.16 -2.26
C GLY A 92 -20.84 7.42 -1.39
N THR A 93 -19.79 7.80 -0.67
CA THR A 93 -19.72 9.02 0.15
C THR A 93 -18.66 10.00 -0.33
N GLN A 94 -18.00 9.72 -1.45
CA GLN A 94 -16.86 10.50 -1.96
C GLN A 94 -15.76 10.69 -0.91
N ALA A 95 -15.62 9.74 0.03
CA ALA A 95 -14.55 9.80 1.01
C ALA A 95 -13.27 9.20 0.42
N PHE A 96 -12.20 9.96 0.48
CA PHE A 96 -10.87 9.52 0.09
C PHE A 96 -9.84 9.92 1.15
N LYS A 97 -9.07 8.96 1.63
CA LYS A 97 -8.13 9.18 2.71
C LYS A 97 -6.77 8.60 2.36
N GLN A 98 -5.73 9.35 2.66
CA GLN A 98 -4.36 8.89 2.57
C GLN A 98 -3.87 8.50 3.97
N LEU A 99 -3.36 7.29 4.09
CA LEU A 99 -2.55 6.85 5.23
C LEU A 99 -1.09 6.96 4.84
N SER A 100 -0.27 7.53 5.72
CA SER A 100 1.18 7.64 5.49
C SER A 100 1.93 7.20 6.73
N ARG A 101 2.89 6.32 6.54
CA ARG A 101 3.71 5.79 7.62
C ARG A 101 5.01 6.57 7.74
N VAL A 102 5.19 7.28 8.85
CA VAL A 102 6.40 8.07 9.12
C VAL A 102 6.91 7.76 10.52
N ALA A 103 8.19 7.43 10.64
CA ALA A 103 8.83 7.11 11.92
C ALA A 103 8.11 6.00 12.73
N GLY A 104 7.41 5.08 12.04
CA GLY A 104 6.66 3.98 12.65
C GLY A 104 5.27 4.33 13.16
N GLU A 105 4.81 5.56 13.00
CA GLU A 105 3.44 5.99 13.25
C GLU A 105 2.67 6.10 11.92
N THR A 106 1.36 5.87 11.98
CA THR A 106 0.48 6.02 10.82
C THR A 106 -0.30 7.32 10.94
N TYR A 107 -0.20 8.16 9.94
CA TYR A 107 -0.89 9.43 9.83
C TYR A 107 -2.03 9.33 8.83
N LEU A 108 -3.17 9.95 9.12
CA LEU A 108 -4.37 9.94 8.30
C LEU A 108 -4.67 11.35 7.80
N VAL A 109 -4.74 11.50 6.49
CA VAL A 109 -5.07 12.77 5.83
C VAL A 109 -6.32 12.60 5.00
N ASP A 110 -7.32 13.45 5.23
CA ASP A 110 -8.48 13.54 4.34
C ASP A 110 -8.05 14.20 3.02
N LYS A 111 -8.49 13.63 1.91
CA LYS A 111 -8.20 14.08 0.54
C LYS A 111 -9.47 14.27 -0.24
N ASP A 112 -9.41 15.12 -1.24
CA ASP A 112 -10.46 15.17 -2.24
C ASP A 112 -10.54 13.83 -2.99
N TYR A 113 -11.76 13.36 -3.26
CA TYR A 113 -11.96 12.16 -4.06
C TYR A 113 -11.42 12.38 -5.47
N PRO A 114 -10.60 11.45 -6.01
CA PRO A 114 -10.03 11.62 -7.33
C PRO A 114 -11.12 11.76 -8.40
N ALA A 115 -11.11 12.86 -9.13
CA ALA A 115 -11.97 13.11 -10.27
C ALA A 115 -11.12 13.07 -11.54
N ILE A 116 -11.37 12.05 -12.38
CA ILE A 116 -10.69 11.84 -13.66
C ILE A 116 -11.76 11.81 -14.74
N ASP A 117 -11.59 12.64 -15.75
CA ASP A 117 -12.46 12.63 -16.94
C ASP A 117 -11.97 11.54 -17.89
N TRP A 118 -12.59 10.35 -17.76
CA TRP A 118 -12.23 9.18 -18.55
C TRP A 118 -12.95 9.17 -19.90
N HIS A 119 -12.17 8.98 -20.95
CA HIS A 119 -12.67 8.74 -22.31
C HIS A 119 -12.57 7.23 -22.61
N VAL A 120 -13.70 6.55 -22.53
CA VAL A 120 -13.79 5.11 -22.79
C VAL A 120 -13.88 4.89 -24.30
N SER A 121 -13.10 3.93 -24.82
CA SER A 121 -13.13 3.51 -26.23
C SER A 121 -13.71 2.11 -26.36
N ASP A 122 -14.01 1.69 -27.62
CA ASP A 122 -14.48 0.33 -27.90
C ASP A 122 -13.35 -0.71 -27.97
N GLU A 123 -12.11 -0.28 -27.75
CA GLU A 123 -10.94 -1.16 -27.78
C GLU A 123 -10.94 -2.08 -26.56
N THR A 124 -10.75 -3.39 -26.81
CA THR A 124 -10.72 -4.42 -25.76
C THR A 124 -9.51 -5.31 -25.89
N LYS A 125 -9.08 -5.88 -24.77
CA LYS A 125 -8.07 -6.95 -24.70
C LYS A 125 -8.38 -7.90 -23.54
N GLU A 126 -7.79 -9.10 -23.57
CA GLU A 126 -7.87 -10.05 -22.46
C GLU A 126 -6.75 -9.78 -21.43
N ILE A 127 -7.14 -9.69 -20.15
CA ILE A 127 -6.21 -9.55 -19.02
C ILE A 127 -6.65 -10.49 -17.90
N GLY A 128 -5.82 -11.45 -17.56
CA GLY A 128 -6.10 -12.38 -16.46
C GLY A 128 -7.38 -13.22 -16.63
N GLY A 129 -7.83 -13.40 -17.86
CA GLY A 129 -9.07 -14.10 -18.19
C GLY A 129 -10.32 -13.23 -18.21
N TYR A 130 -10.16 -11.90 -18.04
CA TYR A 130 -11.27 -10.93 -18.14
C TYR A 130 -11.15 -10.11 -19.42
N THR A 131 -12.29 -9.81 -20.04
CA THR A 131 -12.33 -8.83 -21.13
C THR A 131 -12.21 -7.44 -20.54
N ALA A 132 -11.13 -6.75 -20.85
CA ALA A 132 -10.85 -5.39 -20.39
C ALA A 132 -11.05 -4.38 -21.50
N GLN A 133 -11.75 -3.29 -21.20
CA GLN A 133 -12.01 -2.18 -22.10
C GLN A 133 -11.04 -1.03 -21.81
N ARG A 134 -10.62 -0.33 -22.86
CA ARG A 134 -9.67 0.77 -22.78
C ARG A 134 -10.34 2.08 -22.40
N ALA A 135 -9.71 2.83 -21.49
CA ALA A 135 -10.03 4.21 -21.20
C ALA A 135 -8.78 5.08 -21.14
N THR A 136 -8.89 6.34 -21.52
CA THR A 136 -7.80 7.32 -21.38
C THR A 136 -8.28 8.52 -20.58
N GLY A 137 -7.38 9.11 -19.78
CA GLY A 137 -7.73 10.26 -18.96
C GLY A 137 -6.48 10.99 -18.46
N ARG A 138 -6.62 12.27 -18.15
CA ARG A 138 -5.54 13.07 -17.57
C ARG A 138 -5.72 13.19 -16.07
N PHE A 139 -4.66 12.90 -15.33
CA PHE A 139 -4.66 13.03 -13.88
C PHE A 139 -3.29 13.45 -13.36
N LYS A 140 -3.26 14.52 -12.54
CA LYS A 140 -2.04 14.99 -11.88
C LYS A 140 -0.84 15.14 -12.83
N GLY A 141 -1.04 15.87 -13.93
CA GLY A 141 -0.01 16.17 -14.92
C GLY A 141 0.41 15.02 -15.82
N ARG A 142 -0.20 13.83 -15.69
CA ARG A 142 0.06 12.66 -16.55
C ARG A 142 -1.17 12.28 -17.35
N GLU A 143 -0.95 11.75 -18.55
CA GLU A 143 -1.99 11.10 -19.35
C GLU A 143 -1.92 9.59 -19.11
N TYR A 144 -3.02 9.02 -18.63
CA TYR A 144 -3.12 7.60 -18.34
C TYR A 144 -3.94 6.86 -19.40
N THR A 145 -3.49 5.66 -19.75
CA THR A 145 -4.29 4.62 -20.37
C THR A 145 -4.62 3.59 -19.30
N ALA A 146 -5.89 3.32 -19.08
CA ALA A 146 -6.38 2.30 -18.17
C ALA A 146 -7.15 1.22 -18.92
N TRP A 147 -7.05 -0.01 -18.43
CA TRP A 147 -7.81 -1.16 -18.88
C TRP A 147 -8.67 -1.65 -17.72
N PHE A 148 -9.98 -1.60 -17.88
CA PHE A 148 -10.92 -1.96 -16.83
C PHE A 148 -11.91 -3.01 -17.31
N THR A 149 -12.44 -3.83 -16.39
CA THR A 149 -13.46 -4.82 -16.67
C THR A 149 -14.73 -4.57 -15.87
N THR A 150 -15.87 -4.84 -16.48
CA THR A 150 -17.19 -4.85 -15.84
C THR A 150 -17.64 -6.27 -15.46
N GLU A 151 -16.83 -7.29 -15.73
CA GLU A 151 -17.16 -8.69 -15.44
C GLU A 151 -17.12 -9.01 -13.94
N VAL A 152 -16.44 -8.17 -13.16
CA VAL A 152 -16.46 -8.23 -11.68
C VAL A 152 -17.23 -7.03 -11.11
N PRO A 153 -18.05 -7.20 -10.05
CA PRO A 153 -18.98 -6.17 -9.58
C PRO A 153 -18.31 -5.11 -8.70
N PHE A 154 -17.11 -4.69 -9.04
CA PHE A 154 -16.34 -3.72 -8.26
C PHE A 154 -15.92 -2.52 -9.09
N GLN A 155 -16.14 -1.32 -8.55
CA GLN A 155 -15.67 -0.06 -9.13
C GLN A 155 -14.48 0.45 -8.31
N ALA A 156 -13.30 0.02 -8.67
CA ALA A 156 -12.08 0.35 -7.94
C ALA A 156 -10.87 0.30 -8.87
N GLY A 157 -9.75 0.87 -8.42
CA GLY A 157 -8.50 0.85 -9.18
C GLY A 157 -7.27 1.09 -8.29
N PRO A 158 -6.07 0.90 -8.84
CA PRO A 158 -4.84 1.10 -8.11
C PRO A 158 -4.61 2.58 -7.80
N TRP A 159 -3.91 2.85 -6.70
CA TRP A 159 -3.50 4.17 -6.26
C TRP A 159 -4.68 5.16 -6.18
N LYS A 160 -4.68 6.22 -6.97
CA LYS A 160 -5.74 7.25 -7.05
C LYS A 160 -6.56 7.15 -8.35
N LEU A 161 -6.34 6.11 -9.14
CA LEU A 161 -7.06 5.92 -10.40
C LEU A 161 -8.44 5.32 -10.10
N GLN A 162 -9.45 6.19 -10.12
CA GLN A 162 -10.83 5.88 -9.75
C GLN A 162 -11.79 6.40 -10.81
N GLY A 163 -13.05 5.99 -10.76
CA GLY A 163 -14.15 6.59 -11.54
C GLY A 163 -14.54 5.86 -12.82
N LEU A 164 -13.90 4.76 -13.19
CA LEU A 164 -14.36 3.88 -14.26
C LEU A 164 -15.50 2.97 -13.78
N PRO A 165 -16.40 2.53 -14.66
CA PRO A 165 -17.57 1.72 -14.29
C PRO A 165 -17.24 0.24 -14.03
N GLY A 166 -16.02 -0.06 -13.60
CA GLY A 166 -15.53 -1.41 -13.33
C GLY A 166 -14.20 -1.41 -12.59
N LEU A 167 -13.62 -2.59 -12.51
CA LEU A 167 -12.31 -2.78 -11.87
C LEU A 167 -11.20 -2.46 -12.88
N ILE A 168 -10.32 -1.53 -12.52
CA ILE A 168 -9.12 -1.24 -13.32
C ILE A 168 -8.12 -2.36 -13.08
N LEU A 169 -7.81 -3.12 -14.12
CA LEU A 169 -6.85 -4.22 -14.09
C LEU A 169 -5.42 -3.73 -14.37
N GLU A 170 -5.26 -2.83 -15.33
CA GLU A 170 -3.98 -2.23 -15.67
C GLU A 170 -4.12 -0.73 -15.89
N ALA A 171 -3.05 0.01 -15.62
CA ALA A 171 -2.94 1.39 -16.00
C ALA A 171 -1.48 1.77 -16.20
N GLU A 172 -1.23 2.68 -17.16
CA GLU A 172 0.10 3.22 -17.40
C GLU A 172 0.00 4.67 -17.87
N ASP A 173 0.99 5.48 -17.54
CA ASP A 173 1.07 6.82 -18.12
C ASP A 173 1.68 6.76 -19.53
N SER A 174 1.47 7.82 -20.31
CA SER A 174 1.90 7.90 -21.73
C SER A 174 3.42 7.77 -21.96
N ARG A 175 4.20 7.84 -20.89
CA ARG A 175 5.67 7.68 -20.93
C ARG A 175 6.13 6.36 -20.35
N GLU A 176 5.21 5.50 -19.90
CA GLU A 176 5.51 4.25 -19.21
C GLU A 176 6.41 4.44 -17.96
N GLU A 177 6.37 5.65 -17.37
CA GLU A 177 7.13 5.98 -16.17
C GLU A 177 6.39 5.51 -14.89
N VAL A 178 5.06 5.41 -14.95
CA VAL A 178 4.18 4.92 -13.89
C VAL A 178 3.30 3.81 -14.47
N VAL A 179 3.50 2.59 -14.01
CA VAL A 179 2.85 1.41 -14.58
C VAL A 179 2.28 0.55 -13.47
N PHE A 180 1.04 0.14 -13.64
CA PHE A 180 0.34 -0.85 -12.82
C PHE A 180 -0.07 -2.01 -13.73
N ARG A 181 0.45 -3.20 -13.51
CA ARG A 181 0.09 -4.43 -14.25
C ARG A 181 -0.67 -5.37 -13.33
N TYR A 182 -1.71 -5.99 -13.87
CA TYR A 182 -2.46 -7.02 -13.16
C TYR A 182 -1.58 -8.22 -12.82
N ALA A 183 -1.59 -8.62 -11.55
CA ALA A 183 -0.82 -9.76 -11.03
C ALA A 183 -1.71 -10.87 -10.44
N GLY A 184 -3.00 -10.60 -10.23
CA GLY A 184 -3.93 -11.61 -9.71
C GLY A 184 -5.18 -11.01 -9.09
N PHE A 185 -6.24 -11.83 -9.04
CA PHE A 185 -7.49 -11.52 -8.37
C PHE A 185 -7.92 -12.72 -7.54
N GLU A 186 -8.28 -12.48 -6.28
CA GLU A 186 -8.77 -13.51 -5.37
C GLU A 186 -9.99 -12.99 -4.62
N THR A 187 -10.97 -13.88 -4.44
CA THR A 187 -12.13 -13.62 -3.57
C THR A 187 -11.89 -14.22 -2.20
N PHE A 188 -12.40 -13.55 -1.17
CA PHE A 188 -12.34 -14.05 0.20
C PHE A 188 -13.66 -14.69 0.61
N GLU A 189 -13.56 -15.77 1.38
CA GLU A 189 -14.64 -16.21 2.22
C GLU A 189 -14.72 -15.30 3.48
N GLU A 190 -15.84 -15.28 4.18
CA GLU A 190 -16.06 -14.37 5.31
C GLU A 190 -14.93 -14.43 6.35
N SER A 191 -14.42 -13.28 6.77
CA SER A 191 -13.46 -13.03 7.86
C SER A 191 -11.95 -13.15 7.58
N GLU A 192 -11.48 -13.47 6.38
CA GLU A 192 -10.03 -13.62 6.12
C GLU A 192 -9.27 -12.29 6.05
N ALA A 193 -9.93 -11.24 5.58
CA ALA A 193 -9.36 -9.90 5.48
C ALA A 193 -10.41 -8.81 5.69
N ALA A 194 -9.97 -7.59 5.98
CA ALA A 194 -10.87 -6.46 6.16
C ALA A 194 -10.34 -5.18 5.50
N VAL A 195 -11.24 -4.40 4.94
CA VAL A 195 -11.00 -3.01 4.56
C VAL A 195 -11.22 -2.17 5.80
N LEU A 196 -10.14 -1.66 6.40
CA LEU A 196 -10.21 -0.93 7.66
C LEU A 196 -9.25 0.26 7.70
N LEU A 197 -9.66 1.29 8.42
CA LEU A 197 -8.77 2.36 8.84
C LEU A 197 -8.24 2.05 10.24
N PRO A 198 -6.92 2.09 10.48
CA PRO A 198 -6.35 1.81 11.79
C PRO A 198 -6.85 2.79 12.86
N ASP A 199 -7.31 2.28 14.00
CA ASP A 199 -7.84 3.10 15.11
C ASP A 199 -6.79 4.04 15.70
N ASN A 200 -5.52 3.65 15.62
CA ASN A 200 -4.38 4.42 16.09
C ASN A 200 -3.81 5.38 15.04
N ALA A 201 -4.44 5.51 13.88
CA ALA A 201 -4.01 6.49 12.89
C ALA A 201 -4.22 7.92 13.39
N ILE A 202 -3.19 8.74 13.27
CA ILE A 202 -3.15 10.12 13.77
C ILE A 202 -3.72 11.05 12.70
N PRO A 203 -4.90 11.65 12.89
CA PRO A 203 -5.43 12.62 11.94
C PRO A 203 -4.51 13.83 11.81
N THR A 204 -4.22 14.22 10.56
CA THR A 204 -3.34 15.35 10.28
C THR A 204 -3.71 16.04 8.96
N THR A 205 -3.06 17.15 8.65
CA THR A 205 -3.19 17.84 7.37
C THR A 205 -2.01 17.49 6.47
N GLN A 206 -2.19 17.59 5.15
CA GLN A 206 -1.10 17.35 4.20
C GLN A 206 0.14 18.19 4.53
N LYS A 207 -0.06 19.49 4.78
CA LYS A 207 1.05 20.41 5.13
C LYS A 207 1.82 19.99 6.39
N ALA A 208 1.14 19.45 7.39
CA ALA A 208 1.79 18.98 8.61
C ALA A 208 2.54 17.67 8.35
N LEU A 209 1.96 16.78 7.56
CA LEU A 209 2.59 15.53 7.14
C LEU A 209 3.88 15.80 6.33
N ASP A 210 3.84 16.71 5.36
CA ASP A 210 5.01 17.06 4.52
C ASP A 210 6.17 17.56 5.39
N LYS A 211 5.88 18.45 6.35
CA LYS A 211 6.90 18.92 7.31
C LYS A 211 7.48 17.80 8.15
N LEU A 212 6.66 16.85 8.57
CA LEU A 212 7.09 15.70 9.35
C LEU A 212 8.00 14.78 8.52
N VAL A 213 7.61 14.48 7.28
CA VAL A 213 8.41 13.68 6.32
C VAL A 213 9.76 14.34 6.06
N GLU A 214 9.78 15.65 5.83
CA GLU A 214 11.04 16.39 5.64
C GLU A 214 11.93 16.36 6.90
N ALA A 215 11.35 16.57 8.07
CA ALA A 215 12.09 16.50 9.33
C ALA A 215 12.69 15.11 9.55
N TYR A 216 11.91 14.06 9.24
CA TYR A 216 12.38 12.68 9.31
C TYR A 216 13.51 12.39 8.32
N LYS A 217 13.39 12.84 7.06
CA LYS A 217 14.43 12.71 6.03
C LYS A 217 15.74 13.39 6.45
N ARG A 218 15.67 14.56 7.11
CA ARG A 218 16.84 15.31 7.58
C ARG A 218 17.56 14.62 8.75
N ASN A 219 16.82 14.01 9.66
CA ASN A 219 17.38 13.35 10.84
C ASN A 219 16.57 12.14 11.30
N PRO A 220 16.70 11.00 10.60
CA PRO A 220 15.98 9.77 10.96
C PRO A 220 16.30 9.28 12.39
N GLN A 221 17.54 9.48 12.85
CA GLN A 221 17.99 9.03 14.16
C GLN A 221 17.33 9.79 15.31
N ALA A 222 17.08 11.09 15.14
CA ALA A 222 16.39 11.88 16.17
C ALA A 222 14.95 11.39 16.39
N ALA A 223 14.26 11.00 15.34
CA ALA A 223 12.91 10.44 15.44
C ALA A 223 12.89 9.08 16.14
N HIS A 224 13.87 8.22 15.87
CA HIS A 224 14.05 6.96 16.60
C HIS A 224 14.36 7.18 18.08
N ASN A 225 15.23 8.13 18.41
CA ASN A 225 15.61 8.44 19.79
C ASN A 225 14.46 9.04 20.60
N ALA A 226 13.66 9.93 20.01
CA ALA A 226 12.46 10.50 20.66
C ALA A 226 11.46 9.40 21.05
N ARG A 227 11.31 8.38 20.21
CA ARG A 227 10.42 7.25 20.45
C ARG A 227 10.94 6.33 21.58
N SER A 228 12.23 6.02 21.58
CA SER A 228 12.84 5.21 22.66
C SER A 228 12.77 5.86 24.03
N GLN A 229 12.76 7.20 24.10
CA GLN A 229 12.57 7.95 25.35
C GLN A 229 11.09 8.02 25.79
N GLY A 230 10.13 8.03 24.84
CA GLY A 230 8.70 8.05 25.15
C GLY A 230 8.14 6.73 25.67
N THR A 231 8.79 5.60 25.38
CA THR A 231 8.40 4.26 25.87
C THR A 231 9.00 3.89 27.23
N ALA A 232 9.90 4.71 27.76
CA ALA A 232 10.60 4.42 29.05
C ALA A 232 9.72 4.65 30.29
N THR A 233 8.50 5.18 30.16
CA THR A 233 7.58 5.45 31.30
C THR A 233 6.49 4.39 31.50
N ALA A 234 6.44 3.34 30.70
CA ALA A 234 5.47 2.25 30.87
C ALA A 234 6.15 0.86 30.90
N GLY A 235 6.56 0.43 32.09
CA GLY A 235 6.81 -0.97 32.44
C GLY A 235 8.12 -1.56 31.92
N GLY A 236 9.07 -1.81 32.85
CA GLY A 236 10.31 -2.51 32.59
C GLY A 236 10.07 -3.94 32.07
N GLY A 237 10.61 -4.23 30.90
CA GLY A 237 10.71 -5.55 30.30
C GLY A 237 11.87 -5.56 29.31
N SER A 238 12.83 -6.46 29.54
CA SER A 238 14.07 -6.65 28.79
C SER A 238 13.82 -6.70 27.28
N GLY A 239 14.44 -5.74 26.56
CA GLY A 239 14.25 -5.51 25.12
C GLY A 239 14.71 -6.67 24.25
N ARG A 240 13.76 -7.36 23.66
CA ARG A 240 13.94 -8.11 22.43
C ARG A 240 13.35 -7.29 21.28
N PRO A 241 13.99 -7.24 20.10
CA PRO A 241 13.45 -6.49 18.97
C PRO A 241 12.11 -7.11 18.52
N VAL A 242 11.03 -6.41 18.76
CA VAL A 242 9.72 -6.77 18.22
C VAL A 242 9.67 -6.27 16.77
N VAL A 243 9.77 -7.17 15.82
CA VAL A 243 9.51 -6.86 14.41
C VAL A 243 8.00 -6.60 14.28
N ARG A 244 7.60 -5.33 14.31
CA ARG A 244 6.23 -4.95 13.97
C ARG A 244 6.11 -4.79 12.46
N VAL A 245 5.55 -5.80 11.81
CA VAL A 245 5.16 -5.72 10.40
C VAL A 245 3.88 -4.89 10.29
N GLY A 246 3.84 -4.02 9.28
CA GLY A 246 2.86 -2.96 9.15
C GLY A 246 1.40 -3.37 9.02
N ALA A 247 0.52 -2.42 9.28
CA ALA A 247 -0.92 -2.54 9.15
C ALA A 247 -1.31 -2.82 7.67
N GLY A 248 -1.82 -4.02 7.44
CA GLY A 248 -2.26 -4.48 6.11
C GLY A 248 -2.45 -6.00 6.07
N GLY A 249 -2.01 -6.72 7.08
CA GLY A 249 -2.24 -8.16 7.18
C GLY A 249 -2.82 -8.49 8.55
N GLY A 250 -3.85 -9.31 8.56
CA GLY A 250 -4.43 -9.85 9.78
C GLY A 250 -3.36 -10.43 10.71
N ASN A 251 -3.70 -10.58 11.96
CA ASN A 251 -2.93 -11.00 13.15
C ASN A 251 -1.98 -12.23 13.04
N ALA A 252 -1.37 -12.50 11.87
CA ALA A 252 -0.49 -13.66 11.67
C ALA A 252 0.72 -13.68 12.63
N MET A 253 1.20 -12.51 13.10
CA MET A 253 2.28 -12.48 14.11
C MET A 253 1.81 -12.74 15.54
N ALA A 254 0.51 -12.73 15.83
CA ALA A 254 0.02 -13.03 17.17
C ALA A 254 0.12 -14.53 17.53
N SER A 255 0.34 -15.39 16.54
CA SER A 255 0.45 -16.85 16.70
C SER A 255 1.89 -17.39 16.70
N ILE A 256 2.88 -16.52 16.46
CA ILE A 256 4.28 -16.97 16.44
C ILE A 256 4.81 -17.05 17.87
N ASP A 257 5.23 -18.25 18.28
CA ASP A 257 6.00 -18.41 19.50
C ASP A 257 7.41 -17.82 19.32
N PRO A 258 7.71 -16.66 19.97
CA PRO A 258 9.00 -16.00 19.80
C PRO A 258 10.19 -16.85 20.23
N SER A 259 9.95 -17.88 21.06
CA SER A 259 11.00 -18.77 21.55
C SER A 259 11.56 -19.69 20.45
N ARG A 260 10.82 -19.89 19.37
CA ARG A 260 11.25 -20.65 18.19
C ARG A 260 12.24 -19.90 17.30
N ILE A 261 12.35 -18.57 17.46
CA ILE A 261 13.19 -17.71 16.60
C ILE A 261 14.50 -17.41 17.33
N LYS A 262 15.61 -17.87 16.76
CA LYS A 262 16.97 -17.62 17.26
C LYS A 262 17.57 -16.37 16.62
N SER A 263 17.37 -16.18 15.32
CA SER A 263 17.87 -15.03 14.58
C SER A 263 16.96 -14.65 13.40
N VAL A 264 17.07 -13.40 12.98
CA VAL A 264 16.40 -12.89 11.77
C VAL A 264 17.45 -12.29 10.86
N ASN A 265 17.62 -12.86 9.67
CA ASN A 265 18.52 -12.40 8.63
C ASN A 265 17.70 -11.69 7.55
N VAL A 266 17.96 -10.41 7.32
CA VAL A 266 17.33 -9.65 6.24
C VAL A 266 18.27 -9.61 5.05
N LYS A 267 17.89 -10.26 3.97
CA LYS A 267 18.57 -10.18 2.67
C LYS A 267 17.87 -9.14 1.82
N LYS A 268 18.60 -8.12 1.39
CA LYS A 268 18.11 -7.23 0.34
C LYS A 268 18.14 -8.00 -0.97
N ASP A 269 17.07 -7.92 -1.75
CA ASP A 269 17.14 -8.36 -3.14
C ASP A 269 18.16 -7.49 -3.90
N ASN A 270 18.67 -8.02 -5.00
CA ASN A 270 19.67 -7.31 -5.82
C ASN A 270 19.05 -6.18 -6.67
N THR A 271 17.80 -5.79 -6.42
CA THR A 271 17.13 -4.74 -7.19
C THR A 271 17.78 -3.40 -6.84
N GLN A 272 18.55 -2.88 -7.77
CA GLN A 272 19.15 -1.55 -7.63
C GLN A 272 18.07 -0.50 -7.96
N ILE A 273 17.49 0.08 -6.93
CA ILE A 273 16.56 1.21 -7.07
C ILE A 273 17.38 2.50 -6.95
N SER A 274 17.14 3.47 -7.83
CA SER A 274 17.77 4.79 -7.68
C SER A 274 17.30 5.45 -6.37
N PRO A 275 18.21 6.00 -5.57
CA PRO A 275 17.84 6.75 -4.37
C PRO A 275 17.27 8.13 -4.68
N VAL A 276 17.39 8.59 -5.93
CA VAL A 276 16.91 9.90 -6.40
C VAL A 276 15.42 9.78 -6.75
N ASP A 277 14.67 10.82 -6.44
CA ASP A 277 13.25 10.93 -6.77
C ASP A 277 13.04 12.31 -7.42
N ASN A 278 13.29 12.37 -8.74
CA ASN A 278 13.12 13.57 -9.56
C ASN A 278 11.89 13.50 -10.48
N ASN A 279 11.13 12.42 -10.39
CA ASN A 279 9.93 12.17 -11.17
C ASN A 279 8.78 11.68 -10.26
N PRO A 280 8.15 12.59 -9.50
CA PRO A 280 7.08 12.18 -8.58
C PRO A 280 5.86 11.63 -9.34
N LEU A 281 5.06 10.80 -8.66
CA LEU A 281 3.82 10.24 -9.24
C LEU A 281 2.83 11.34 -9.67
N GLU A 282 2.75 12.42 -8.91
CA GLU A 282 1.94 13.59 -9.23
C GLU A 282 2.86 14.70 -9.73
N LEU A 283 2.69 15.05 -10.98
CA LEU A 283 3.36 16.21 -11.58
C LEU A 283 2.52 17.47 -11.34
N GLU A 284 3.17 18.63 -11.31
CA GLU A 284 2.45 19.90 -11.34
C GLU A 284 1.70 20.03 -12.67
N ASP A 285 0.43 20.41 -12.60
CA ASP A 285 -0.33 20.73 -13.79
C ASP A 285 0.31 21.98 -14.43
N ASN A 286 1.10 21.80 -15.45
CA ASN A 286 1.50 22.91 -16.31
C ASN A 286 0.23 23.47 -16.95
N ARG A 287 -0.22 24.61 -16.42
CA ARG A 287 -1.35 25.40 -16.94
C ARG A 287 -0.99 26.03 -18.27
#